data_351b9af2a128ca2be79d0f1018bcf032
#
_entry.id   351b9af2a128ca2be79d0f1018bcf032
#
_cell.length_a   1.000
_cell.length_b   1.000
_cell.length_c   1.000
_cell.angle_alpha   90.00
_cell.angle_beta   90.00
_cell.angle_gamma   90.00
#
_symmetry.space_group_name_H-M   'P 1'
#
loop_
_entity.id
_entity.type
_entity.pdbx_description
1 polymer ?
#
loop_
_entity_poly.entity_id
_entity_poly.type
_entity_poly.pdbx_seq_one_letter_code
_entity_poly.pdbx_strand_id
1 'polypeptide(L)'
;MLYVVAWPVLAEADDTALRRLRAQYHARDADLIGPHFTLVFGTPLSDETRLRSALDSVAVRPFWFMLDRLVRHDLAPPSRAAYLYAVPADGEVELTQLHETLNPAPGPETFEPHITLGLFGHAVEAEQIARIVQRQHLPMRGRVEELALLRRESDGLETLASVRLAP
;
A
#
# COMPACT_ATOMS: atom_id res chain seq x y z
N MET A 1 -16.54 -4.84 -1.43
CA MET A 1 -15.30 -5.20 -0.70
C MET A 1 -14.79 -3.97 0.00
N LEU A 2 -14.31 -4.14 1.25
CA LEU A 2 -13.73 -3.08 2.06
C LEU A 2 -12.22 -3.23 2.13
N TYR A 3 -11.52 -2.10 2.22
CA TYR A 3 -10.08 -2.00 2.37
C TYR A 3 -9.76 -0.94 3.42
N VAL A 4 -8.67 -1.11 4.15
CA VAL A 4 -8.10 -0.01 4.93
C VAL A 4 -6.72 0.30 4.40
N VAL A 5 -6.46 1.56 4.13
CA VAL A 5 -5.20 2.04 3.58
C VAL A 5 -4.57 3.11 4.45
N ALA A 6 -3.25 3.20 4.42
CA ALA A 6 -2.49 4.31 4.96
C ALA A 6 -1.98 5.18 3.80
N TRP A 7 -2.23 6.49 3.89
CA TRP A 7 -1.81 7.44 2.86
C TRP A 7 -0.40 7.94 3.14
N PRO A 8 0.56 7.73 2.21
CA PRO A 8 1.89 8.31 2.34
C PRO A 8 1.87 9.80 2.00
N VAL A 9 2.47 10.62 2.85
CA VAL A 9 2.79 12.02 2.57
C VAL A 9 4.27 12.08 2.22
N LEU A 10 4.58 12.35 0.96
CA LEU A 10 5.92 12.42 0.39
C LEU A 10 6.29 13.86 0.03
N ALA A 11 7.58 14.13 -0.19
CA ALA A 11 7.99 15.35 -0.86
C ALA A 11 7.39 15.38 -2.29
N GLU A 12 7.07 16.56 -2.80
CA GLU A 12 6.37 16.74 -4.09
C GLU A 12 7.07 16.01 -5.25
N ALA A 13 8.40 16.05 -5.30
CA ALA A 13 9.17 15.37 -6.33
C ALA A 13 9.02 13.85 -6.27
N ASP A 14 9.05 13.27 -5.06
CA ASP A 14 8.92 11.83 -4.83
C ASP A 14 7.48 11.36 -5.08
N ASP A 15 6.47 12.13 -4.64
CA ASP A 15 5.06 11.82 -4.92
C ASP A 15 4.78 11.82 -6.42
N THR A 16 5.29 12.84 -7.12
CA THR A 16 5.17 12.95 -8.58
C THR A 16 5.84 11.77 -9.28
N ALA A 17 7.05 11.41 -8.87
CA ALA A 17 7.78 10.26 -9.43
C ALA A 17 7.03 8.95 -9.19
N LEU A 18 6.54 8.72 -7.97
CA LEU A 18 5.83 7.51 -7.59
C LEU A 18 4.50 7.36 -8.36
N ARG A 19 3.73 8.45 -8.49
CA ARG A 19 2.50 8.46 -9.30
C ARG A 19 2.78 8.18 -10.77
N ARG A 20 3.84 8.77 -11.33
CA ARG A 20 4.25 8.54 -12.72
C ARG A 20 4.65 7.08 -12.97
N LEU A 21 5.42 6.48 -12.07
CA LEU A 21 5.79 5.07 -12.14
C LEU A 21 4.55 4.18 -12.12
N ARG A 22 3.61 4.44 -11.20
CA ARG A 22 2.35 3.69 -11.12
C ARG A 22 1.49 3.88 -12.37
N ALA A 23 1.35 5.08 -12.90
CA ALA A 23 0.63 5.33 -14.15
C ALA A 23 1.25 4.58 -15.33
N GLN A 24 2.56 4.42 -15.35
CA GLN A 24 3.28 3.68 -16.41
C GLN A 24 3.16 2.16 -16.27
N TYR A 25 3.25 1.61 -15.06
CA TYR A 25 3.38 0.17 -14.83
C TYR A 25 2.17 -0.47 -14.13
N HIS A 26 1.22 0.33 -13.66
CA HIS A 26 0.01 -0.12 -12.96
C HIS A 26 -1.21 0.74 -13.32
N ALA A 27 -1.33 1.12 -14.58
CA ALA A 27 -2.27 2.14 -15.07
C ALA A 27 -3.72 1.90 -14.57
N ARG A 28 -4.20 0.66 -14.63
CA ARG A 28 -5.58 0.32 -14.21
C ARG A 28 -5.91 0.75 -12.78
N ASP A 29 -4.97 0.55 -11.86
CA ASP A 29 -5.20 0.86 -10.45
C ASP A 29 -4.67 2.26 -10.08
N ALA A 30 -3.73 2.80 -10.86
CA ALA A 30 -3.23 4.16 -10.67
C ALA A 30 -4.31 5.22 -10.86
N ASP A 31 -5.23 5.00 -11.82
CA ASP A 31 -6.39 5.88 -12.06
C ASP A 31 -7.46 5.75 -10.96
N LEU A 32 -7.50 4.60 -10.29
CA LEU A 32 -8.48 4.31 -9.25
C LEU A 32 -8.05 4.81 -7.87
N ILE A 33 -6.77 4.64 -7.55
CA ILE A 33 -6.21 4.96 -6.23
C ILE A 33 -4.76 5.40 -6.34
N GLY A 34 -4.42 6.49 -5.65
CA GLY A 34 -3.03 6.96 -5.53
C GLY A 34 -2.11 5.96 -4.81
N PRO A 35 -0.82 6.30 -4.64
CA PRO A 35 0.09 5.51 -3.83
C PRO A 35 -0.45 5.30 -2.41
N HIS A 36 -0.41 4.08 -1.90
CA HIS A 36 -0.91 3.73 -0.57
C HIS A 36 -0.27 2.45 -0.04
N PHE A 37 -0.25 2.30 1.28
CA PHE A 37 -0.05 1.00 1.93
C PHE A 37 -1.41 0.38 2.22
N THR A 38 -1.63 -0.88 1.80
CA THR A 38 -2.86 -1.61 2.15
C THR A 38 -2.68 -2.30 3.48
N LEU A 39 -3.47 -1.93 4.48
CA LEU A 39 -3.43 -2.50 5.83
C LEU A 39 -4.48 -3.61 6.01
N VAL A 40 -5.65 -3.48 5.37
CA VAL A 40 -6.69 -4.52 5.32
C VAL A 40 -7.03 -4.76 3.87
N PHE A 41 -6.81 -5.99 3.43
CA PHE A 41 -7.11 -6.45 2.09
C PHE A 41 -8.57 -6.90 2.00
N GLY A 42 -9.20 -6.68 0.85
CA GLY A 42 -10.60 -6.92 0.53
C GLY A 42 -11.41 -7.81 1.47
N THR A 43 -12.11 -7.22 2.44
CA THR A 43 -13.01 -7.92 3.35
C THR A 43 -14.49 -7.71 2.96
N PRO A 44 -15.42 -8.56 3.45
CA PRO A 44 -16.84 -8.38 3.21
C PRO A 44 -17.39 -7.06 3.72
N LEU A 45 -18.48 -6.56 3.12
CA LEU A 45 -19.17 -5.34 3.57
C LEU A 45 -19.74 -5.46 4.99
N SER A 46 -20.02 -6.68 5.45
CA SER A 46 -20.45 -6.95 6.83
C SER A 46 -19.44 -6.52 7.89
N ASP A 47 -18.19 -6.35 7.52
CA ASP A 47 -17.10 -5.96 8.41
C ASP A 47 -16.99 -4.45 8.63
N GLU A 48 -17.83 -3.62 7.98
CA GLU A 48 -17.73 -2.16 8.04
C GLU A 48 -17.76 -1.62 9.48
N THR A 49 -18.74 -2.05 10.28
CA THR A 49 -18.86 -1.60 11.68
C THR A 49 -17.62 -1.96 12.50
N ARG A 50 -17.11 -3.17 12.34
CA ARG A 50 -15.88 -3.62 13.01
C ARG A 50 -14.68 -2.76 12.62
N LEU A 51 -14.50 -2.52 11.30
CA LEU A 51 -13.38 -1.73 10.79
C LEU A 51 -13.45 -0.27 11.21
N ARG A 52 -14.63 0.34 11.26
CA ARG A 52 -14.82 1.70 11.81
C ARG A 52 -14.40 1.76 13.28
N SER A 53 -14.89 0.84 14.10
CA SER A 53 -14.51 0.76 15.52
C SER A 53 -13.01 0.50 15.70
N ALA A 54 -12.41 -0.34 14.88
CA ALA A 54 -10.96 -0.59 14.91
C ALA A 54 -10.15 0.66 14.53
N LEU A 55 -10.58 1.42 13.51
CA LEU A 55 -9.94 2.69 13.13
C LEU A 55 -10.01 3.73 14.26
N ASP A 56 -11.16 3.85 14.94
CA ASP A 56 -11.33 4.77 16.06
C ASP A 56 -10.45 4.40 17.27
N SER A 57 -10.04 3.14 17.37
CA SER A 57 -9.18 2.62 18.44
C SER A 57 -7.68 2.67 18.14
N VAL A 58 -7.28 3.10 16.93
CA VAL A 58 -5.87 3.20 16.55
C VAL A 58 -5.13 4.19 17.45
N ALA A 59 -4.09 3.70 18.14
CA ALA A 59 -3.25 4.49 19.05
C ALA A 59 -1.82 4.74 18.50
N VAL A 60 -1.59 4.40 17.25
CA VAL A 60 -0.30 4.65 16.59
C VAL A 60 -0.16 6.13 16.26
N ARG A 61 1.00 6.72 16.61
CA ARG A 61 1.32 8.11 16.28
C ARG A 61 1.73 8.26 14.81
N PRO A 62 1.65 9.48 14.23
CA PRO A 62 2.24 9.75 12.93
C PRO A 62 3.72 9.36 12.92
N PHE A 63 4.15 8.65 11.90
CA PHE A 63 5.51 8.11 11.82
C PHE A 63 6.14 8.32 10.43
N TRP A 64 7.46 8.33 10.42
CA TRP A 64 8.24 8.38 9.18
C TRP A 64 8.44 6.99 8.63
N PHE A 65 8.48 6.90 7.30
CA PHE A 65 8.90 5.68 6.59
C PHE A 65 9.94 6.04 5.52
N MET A 66 10.69 5.04 5.08
CA MET A 66 11.62 5.17 3.97
C MET A 66 11.50 3.96 3.04
N LEU A 67 11.03 4.20 1.81
CA LEU A 67 11.07 3.19 0.75
C LEU A 67 12.50 3.11 0.25
N ASP A 68 13.19 2.02 0.47
CA ASP A 68 14.61 1.88 0.14
C ASP A 68 14.91 0.73 -0.82
N ARG A 69 13.95 -0.17 -1.02
CA ARG A 69 14.13 -1.35 -1.88
C ARG A 69 12.87 -1.70 -2.65
N LEU A 70 13.08 -2.38 -3.77
CA LEU A 70 12.02 -2.97 -4.58
C LEU A 70 12.05 -4.50 -4.46
N VAL A 71 10.89 -5.09 -4.28
CA VAL A 71 10.71 -6.54 -4.17
C VAL A 71 9.76 -7.00 -5.27
N ARG A 72 10.19 -8.03 -6.00
CA ARG A 72 9.35 -8.72 -6.96
C ARG A 72 8.53 -9.80 -6.23
N HIS A 73 7.25 -9.83 -6.50
CA HIS A 73 6.32 -10.86 -6.01
C HIS A 73 5.71 -11.60 -7.20
N ASP A 74 6.15 -12.83 -7.41
CA ASP A 74 5.68 -13.67 -8.52
C ASP A 74 4.27 -14.21 -8.23
N LEU A 75 3.36 -14.11 -9.20
CA LEU A 75 2.04 -14.71 -9.07
C LEU A 75 2.13 -16.23 -9.22
N ALA A 76 1.19 -16.92 -8.56
CA ALA A 76 1.13 -18.37 -8.58
C ALA A 76 0.98 -18.93 -10.01
N PRO A 77 1.64 -20.07 -10.32
CA PRO A 77 1.45 -20.76 -11.58
C PRO A 77 -0.03 -21.06 -11.87
N PRO A 78 -0.46 -21.04 -13.15
CA PRO A 78 0.37 -20.95 -14.36
C PRO A 78 0.75 -19.52 -14.80
N SER A 79 0.46 -18.49 -13.99
CA SER A 79 0.85 -17.11 -14.30
C SER A 79 2.37 -16.97 -14.39
N ARG A 80 2.82 -16.10 -15.31
CA ARG A 80 4.20 -15.63 -15.37
C ARG A 80 4.35 -14.19 -14.93
N ALA A 81 3.22 -13.59 -14.52
CA ALA A 81 3.15 -12.21 -14.09
C ALA A 81 3.78 -12.03 -12.70
N ALA A 82 4.25 -10.83 -12.46
CA ALA A 82 4.80 -10.44 -11.17
C ALA A 82 4.39 -9.02 -10.79
N TYR A 83 4.11 -8.80 -9.53
CA TYR A 83 4.05 -7.47 -8.95
C TYR A 83 5.45 -6.95 -8.63
N LEU A 84 5.58 -5.63 -8.66
CA LEU A 84 6.73 -4.91 -8.15
C LEU A 84 6.27 -4.03 -6.99
N TYR A 85 6.85 -4.26 -5.82
CA TYR A 85 6.53 -3.59 -4.57
C TYR A 85 7.68 -2.68 -4.14
N ALA A 86 7.37 -1.44 -3.76
CA ALA A 86 8.28 -0.61 -2.99
C ALA A 86 8.06 -0.88 -1.50
N VAL A 87 9.09 -1.34 -0.82
CA VAL A 87 9.05 -1.84 0.55
C VAL A 87 9.81 -0.86 1.47
N PRO A 88 9.25 -0.51 2.63
CA PRO A 88 9.91 0.36 3.57
C PRO A 88 10.97 -0.36 4.40
N ALA A 89 12.11 0.31 4.68
CA ALA A 89 13.06 -0.09 5.70
C ALA A 89 12.68 0.52 7.06
N ASP A 90 12.39 1.83 7.07
CA ASP A 90 11.86 2.52 8.24
C ASP A 90 10.32 2.54 8.16
N GLY A 91 9.62 2.48 9.31
CA GLY A 91 8.16 2.51 9.39
C GLY A 91 7.47 1.14 9.19
N GLU A 92 8.24 0.08 8.95
CA GLU A 92 7.72 -1.28 8.82
C GLU A 92 7.01 -1.75 10.09
N VAL A 93 7.60 -1.45 11.26
CA VAL A 93 7.06 -1.83 12.57
C VAL A 93 5.70 -1.19 12.82
N GLU A 94 5.58 0.12 12.56
CA GLU A 94 4.34 0.86 12.74
C GLU A 94 3.26 0.41 11.76
N LEU A 95 3.61 0.14 10.50
CA LEU A 95 2.68 -0.41 9.50
C LEU A 95 2.19 -1.81 9.88
N THR A 96 3.08 -2.66 10.42
CA THR A 96 2.73 -3.99 10.91
C THR A 96 1.82 -3.91 12.13
N GLN A 97 2.12 -3.02 13.09
CA GLN A 97 1.27 -2.78 14.25
C GLN A 97 -0.14 -2.30 13.86
N LEU A 98 -0.23 -1.41 12.86
CA LEU A 98 -1.51 -0.96 12.31
C LEU A 98 -2.26 -2.13 11.66
N HIS A 99 -1.58 -2.95 10.86
CA HIS A 99 -2.18 -4.13 10.26
C HIS A 99 -2.75 -5.08 11.32
N GLU A 100 -1.99 -5.42 12.35
CA GLU A 100 -2.40 -6.31 13.44
C GLU A 100 -3.60 -5.75 14.23
N THR A 101 -3.59 -4.43 14.52
CA THR A 101 -4.70 -3.76 15.20
C THR A 101 -6.00 -3.86 14.39
N LEU A 102 -5.91 -3.70 13.07
CA LEU A 102 -7.07 -3.71 12.17
C LEU A 102 -7.53 -5.13 11.79
N ASN A 103 -6.64 -6.14 11.94
CA ASN A 103 -6.88 -7.55 11.63
C ASN A 103 -6.57 -8.44 12.84
N PRO A 104 -7.44 -8.48 13.87
CA PRO A 104 -7.17 -9.23 15.12
C PRO A 104 -7.08 -10.74 14.92
N ALA A 105 -7.51 -11.26 13.78
CA ALA A 105 -7.34 -12.66 13.37
C ALA A 105 -6.68 -12.69 11.98
N PRO A 106 -5.39 -12.37 11.88
CA PRO A 106 -4.70 -12.37 10.61
C PRO A 106 -4.69 -13.78 9.99
N GLY A 107 -4.74 -13.83 8.66
CA GLY A 107 -4.55 -15.05 7.91
C GLY A 107 -3.15 -15.63 8.12
N PRO A 108 -2.88 -16.83 7.56
CA PRO A 108 -1.57 -17.49 7.69
C PRO A 108 -0.44 -16.77 6.95
N GLU A 109 -0.76 -15.79 6.11
CA GLU A 109 0.21 -15.05 5.33
C GLU A 109 0.89 -13.98 6.18
N THR A 110 2.22 -13.89 6.06
CA THR A 110 2.99 -12.83 6.69
C THR A 110 2.68 -11.51 6.02
N PHE A 111 2.31 -10.51 6.80
CA PHE A 111 2.11 -9.15 6.29
C PHE A 111 3.46 -8.51 5.93
N GLU A 112 3.58 -8.09 4.68
CA GLU A 112 4.70 -7.28 4.17
C GLU A 112 4.17 -5.92 3.74
N PRO A 113 4.43 -4.83 4.49
CA PRO A 113 3.99 -3.50 4.10
C PRO A 113 4.68 -3.05 2.80
N HIS A 114 3.89 -2.60 1.83
CA HIS A 114 4.41 -2.16 0.54
C HIS A 114 3.50 -1.17 -0.16
N ILE A 115 4.08 -0.41 -1.08
CA ILE A 115 3.33 0.33 -2.11
C ILE A 115 3.53 -0.41 -3.44
N THR A 116 2.44 -0.84 -4.06
CA THR A 116 2.48 -1.49 -5.37
C THR A 116 2.88 -0.47 -6.45
N LEU A 117 3.98 -0.73 -7.14
CA LEU A 117 4.44 0.09 -8.26
C LEU A 117 3.90 -0.36 -9.60
N GLY A 118 3.80 -1.66 -9.82
CA GLY A 118 3.41 -2.20 -11.11
C GLY A 118 3.00 -3.66 -11.09
N LEU A 119 2.34 -4.08 -12.17
CA LEU A 119 2.05 -5.46 -12.50
C LEU A 119 2.59 -5.74 -13.91
N PHE A 120 3.48 -6.70 -14.03
CA PHE A 120 4.19 -7.05 -15.25
C PHE A 120 3.75 -8.43 -15.74
N GLY A 121 3.63 -8.59 -17.05
CA GLY A 121 3.28 -9.88 -17.66
C GLY A 121 4.36 -10.95 -17.48
N HIS A 122 5.61 -10.54 -17.24
CA HIS A 122 6.75 -11.44 -17.03
C HIS A 122 7.65 -10.96 -15.88
N ALA A 123 8.05 -11.89 -15.03
CA ALA A 123 8.93 -11.63 -13.89
C ALA A 123 10.28 -11.00 -14.27
N VAL A 124 10.82 -11.35 -15.46
CA VAL A 124 12.08 -10.78 -15.97
C VAL A 124 11.96 -9.29 -16.26
N GLU A 125 10.83 -8.85 -16.81
CA GLU A 125 10.54 -7.44 -17.05
C GLU A 125 10.45 -6.67 -15.72
N ALA A 126 9.72 -7.19 -14.74
CA ALA A 126 9.63 -6.61 -13.40
C ALA A 126 11.02 -6.41 -12.78
N GLU A 127 11.91 -7.38 -12.92
CA GLU A 127 13.26 -7.29 -12.37
C GLU A 127 14.13 -6.24 -13.07
N GLN A 128 14.02 -6.11 -14.42
CA GLN A 128 14.73 -5.08 -15.17
C GLN A 128 14.28 -3.68 -14.74
N ILE A 129 12.98 -3.47 -14.63
CA ILE A 129 12.40 -2.21 -14.18
C ILE A 129 12.78 -1.92 -12.72
N ALA A 130 12.77 -2.93 -11.85
CA ALA A 130 13.21 -2.79 -10.46
C ALA A 130 14.62 -2.21 -10.35
N ARG A 131 15.58 -2.73 -11.13
CA ARG A 131 16.97 -2.24 -11.14
C ARG A 131 17.09 -0.78 -11.59
N ILE A 132 16.25 -0.36 -12.54
CA ILE A 132 16.25 1.01 -13.05
C ILE A 132 15.66 1.94 -11.98
N VAL A 133 14.47 1.63 -11.48
CA VAL A 133 13.75 2.44 -10.49
C VAL A 133 14.54 2.53 -9.18
N GLN A 134 15.13 1.43 -8.71
CA GLN A 134 15.98 1.39 -7.53
C GLN A 134 17.11 2.43 -7.60
N ARG A 135 17.79 2.53 -8.74
CA ARG A 135 18.93 3.45 -8.91
C ARG A 135 18.53 4.90 -9.12
N GLN A 136 17.37 5.14 -9.75
CA GLN A 136 16.98 6.48 -10.17
C GLN A 136 16.06 7.20 -9.19
N HIS A 137 15.32 6.45 -8.37
CA HIS A 137 14.22 7.00 -7.58
C HIS A 137 14.29 6.67 -6.09
N LEU A 138 15.02 5.63 -5.68
CA LEU A 138 15.10 5.30 -4.26
C LEU A 138 16.42 5.78 -3.64
N PRO A 139 16.44 6.10 -2.33
CA PRO A 139 15.33 6.00 -1.40
C PRO A 139 14.33 7.17 -1.51
N MET A 140 13.04 6.92 -1.19
CA MET A 140 12.03 7.95 -0.99
C MET A 140 11.61 7.97 0.48
N ARG A 141 11.55 9.15 1.07
CA ARG A 141 11.12 9.32 2.47
C ARG A 141 9.77 9.99 2.54
N GLY A 142 8.92 9.49 3.42
CA GLY A 142 7.60 10.05 3.64
C GLY A 142 7.11 9.85 5.07
N ARG A 143 5.88 10.29 5.30
CA ARG A 143 5.22 10.19 6.60
C ARG A 143 3.83 9.60 6.42
N VAL A 144 3.38 8.80 7.37
CA VAL A 144 1.99 8.35 7.49
C VAL A 144 1.33 9.16 8.59
N GLU A 145 0.22 9.83 8.23
CA GLU A 145 -0.56 10.69 9.13
C GLU A 145 -2.04 10.37 9.13
N GLU A 146 -2.51 9.62 8.11
CA GLU A 146 -3.93 9.36 7.91
C GLU A 146 -4.16 7.93 7.40
N LEU A 147 -5.22 7.32 7.92
CA LEU A 147 -5.78 6.05 7.46
C LEU A 147 -7.15 6.29 6.87
N ALA A 148 -7.54 5.48 5.90
CA ALA A 148 -8.89 5.54 5.32
C ALA A 148 -9.50 4.14 5.18
N LEU A 149 -10.79 4.04 5.51
CA LEU A 149 -11.65 2.91 5.17
C LEU A 149 -12.29 3.19 3.82
N LEU A 150 -12.02 2.33 2.85
CA LEU A 150 -12.48 2.44 1.49
C LEU A 150 -13.45 1.31 1.14
N ARG A 151 -14.49 1.63 0.37
CA ARG A 151 -15.38 0.67 -0.26
C ARG A 151 -15.13 0.61 -1.76
N ARG A 152 -14.86 -0.60 -2.28
CA ARG A 152 -14.79 -0.84 -3.72
C ARG A 152 -16.18 -0.97 -4.29
N GLU A 153 -16.51 -0.07 -5.20
CA GLU A 153 -17.71 -0.10 -6.05
C GLU A 153 -17.35 -0.65 -7.45
N SER A 154 -18.37 -0.77 -8.33
CA SER A 154 -18.18 -1.23 -9.71
C SER A 154 -17.29 -0.30 -10.54
N ASP A 155 -17.36 0.99 -10.28
CA ASP A 155 -16.78 2.08 -11.06
C ASP A 155 -15.81 2.97 -10.27
N GLY A 156 -15.51 2.63 -9.02
CA GLY A 156 -14.59 3.45 -8.23
C GLY A 156 -14.33 2.95 -6.81
N LEU A 157 -13.80 3.88 -6.03
CA LEU A 157 -13.58 3.73 -4.59
C LEU A 157 -14.31 4.85 -3.86
N GLU A 158 -15.08 4.49 -2.84
CA GLU A 158 -15.71 5.42 -1.93
C GLU A 158 -14.96 5.42 -0.59
N THR A 159 -14.65 6.60 -0.07
CA THR A 159 -14.11 6.75 1.29
C THR A 159 -15.26 6.76 2.30
N LEU A 160 -15.33 5.74 3.15
CA LEU A 160 -16.36 5.60 4.17
C LEU A 160 -15.97 6.28 5.50
N ALA A 161 -14.68 6.31 5.81
CA ALA A 161 -14.14 6.97 7.00
C ALA A 161 -12.66 7.31 6.79
N SER A 162 -12.20 8.36 7.45
CA SER A 162 -10.78 8.71 7.57
C SER A 162 -10.46 9.03 9.02
N VAL A 163 -9.28 8.61 9.47
CA VAL A 163 -8.77 8.89 10.80
C VAL A 163 -7.36 9.46 10.68
N ARG A 164 -7.14 10.64 11.27
CA ARG A 164 -5.79 11.17 11.45
C ARG A 164 -5.15 10.55 12.67
N LEU A 165 -3.91 10.11 12.53
CA LEU A 165 -3.12 9.61 13.65
C LEU A 165 -2.85 10.76 14.61
N ALA A 166 -3.11 10.53 15.92
CA ALA A 166 -2.93 11.55 16.95
C ALA A 166 -1.44 11.71 17.29
N PRO A 167 -0.93 12.96 17.50
CA PRO A 167 0.46 13.22 17.86
C PRO A 167 0.87 12.64 19.20
#